data_ef2a6725c249b4f7d7e004e8c37c6881
#
_entry.id   ef2a6725c249b4f7d7e004e8c37c6881
#
_cell.length_a   1.000
_cell.length_b   1.000
_cell.length_c   1.000
_cell.angle_alpha   90.00
_cell.angle_beta   90.00
_cell.angle_gamma   90.00
#
_symmetry.space_group_name_H-M   'P 1'
#
loop_
_entity.id
_entity.type
_entity.pdbx_description
1 polymer ?
#
loop_
_entity_poly.entity_id
_entity_poly.type
_entity_poly.pdbx_seq_one_letter_code
_entity_poly.pdbx_strand_id
1 'polypeptide(L)'
;MPKKYYITTPIYYVNDVPHIGHAYTSVATDCLARFKKMEGFDVRFQTGTDEHGLKIQKAADNLNIKPIDLCDKNSKVFEDLTKTLNLSNNDFIRTTERRHVEGAQNLWDKLQKNDQIYLDEYEGWYSINDETFYNEKDLIKGDNGELKTPTGGPVDWITEKSYFFKLSEWGNKLLDLYRNNSDFIKPESKRNEVISFV
;
A
#
# COMPACT_ATOMS: atom_id res chain seq x y z
N MET A 1 33.40 -1.60 0.42
CA MET A 1 32.21 -0.90 0.92
C MET A 1 31.29 -1.89 1.57
N PRO A 2 30.61 -1.56 2.69
CA PRO A 2 29.66 -2.46 3.31
C PRO A 2 28.52 -2.80 2.32
N LYS A 3 27.98 -4.01 2.45
CA LYS A 3 26.78 -4.39 1.66
C LYS A 3 25.61 -3.52 2.10
N LYS A 4 24.81 -3.07 1.14
CA LYS A 4 23.60 -2.28 1.41
C LYS A 4 22.44 -3.19 1.78
N TYR A 5 21.64 -2.76 2.74
CA TYR A 5 20.41 -3.42 3.13
C TYR A 5 19.29 -2.41 3.27
N TYR A 6 18.23 -2.56 2.49
CA TYR A 6 17.06 -1.70 2.53
C TYR A 6 15.87 -2.46 3.09
N ILE A 7 15.20 -1.89 4.06
CA ILE A 7 14.03 -2.48 4.71
C ILE A 7 12.97 -1.41 4.95
N THR A 8 11.70 -1.78 4.73
CA THR A 8 10.56 -0.90 4.98
C THR A 8 9.51 -1.60 5.83
N THR A 9 8.70 -0.82 6.53
CA THR A 9 7.35 -1.23 6.92
C THR A 9 6.40 -0.99 5.76
N PRO A 10 5.15 -1.51 5.78
CA PRO A 10 4.07 -0.88 5.02
C PRO A 10 3.91 0.57 5.50
N ILE A 11 3.47 1.45 4.61
CA ILE A 11 3.04 2.80 5.00
C ILE A 11 1.65 2.72 5.62
N TYR A 12 1.40 3.51 6.67
CA TYR A 12 0.21 3.39 7.51
C TYR A 12 -0.86 4.40 7.12
N TYR A 13 -2.11 3.96 7.00
CA TYR A 13 -3.25 4.88 6.82
C TYR A 13 -3.42 5.77 8.04
N VAL A 14 -3.67 7.06 7.79
CA VAL A 14 -3.80 8.09 8.83
C VAL A 14 -5.25 8.50 9.09
N ASN A 15 -6.22 7.66 8.72
CA ASN A 15 -7.62 7.87 9.02
C ASN A 15 -7.93 7.81 10.53
N ASP A 16 -7.05 7.20 11.33
CA ASP A 16 -7.14 7.11 12.79
C ASP A 16 -5.73 7.10 13.42
N VAL A 17 -5.66 7.05 14.74
CA VAL A 17 -4.41 6.96 15.51
C VAL A 17 -3.78 5.57 15.44
N PRO A 18 -2.45 5.43 15.67
CA PRO A 18 -1.80 4.13 15.65
C PRO A 18 -2.31 3.18 16.73
N HIS A 19 -2.35 1.90 16.41
CA HIS A 19 -2.70 0.80 17.31
C HIS A 19 -1.57 -0.23 17.43
N ILE A 20 -1.76 -1.25 18.26
CA ILE A 20 -0.75 -2.26 18.55
C ILE A 20 -0.22 -3.00 17.30
N GLY A 21 -1.02 -3.17 16.25
CA GLY A 21 -0.59 -3.77 15.00
C GLY A 21 0.49 -2.96 14.29
N HIS A 22 0.37 -1.62 14.30
CA HIS A 22 1.40 -0.72 13.76
C HIS A 22 2.70 -0.82 14.58
N ALA A 23 2.59 -0.82 15.91
CA ALA A 23 3.74 -0.98 16.80
C ALA A 23 4.44 -2.32 16.57
N TYR A 24 3.68 -3.42 16.45
CA TYR A 24 4.23 -4.76 16.19
C TYR A 24 5.07 -4.79 14.91
N THR A 25 4.51 -4.33 13.80
CA THR A 25 5.20 -4.33 12.50
C THR A 25 6.45 -3.45 12.55
N SER A 26 6.36 -2.27 13.16
CA SER A 26 7.48 -1.33 13.29
C SER A 26 8.63 -1.91 14.12
N VAL A 27 8.32 -2.52 15.26
CA VAL A 27 9.33 -3.14 16.16
C VAL A 27 9.97 -4.35 15.50
N ALA A 28 9.18 -5.21 14.83
CA ALA A 28 9.72 -6.36 14.11
C ALA A 28 10.71 -5.95 13.02
N THR A 29 10.38 -4.89 12.26
CA THR A 29 11.26 -4.33 11.22
C THR A 29 12.50 -3.71 11.83
N ASP A 30 12.38 -2.99 12.94
CA ASP A 30 13.51 -2.38 13.65
C ASP A 30 14.48 -3.41 14.21
N CYS A 31 13.98 -4.51 14.77
CA CYS A 31 14.81 -5.62 15.23
C CYS A 31 15.69 -6.16 14.09
N LEU A 32 15.10 -6.36 12.90
CA LEU A 32 15.85 -6.84 11.74
C LEU A 32 16.84 -5.79 11.23
N ALA A 33 16.45 -4.51 11.20
CA ALA A 33 17.33 -3.41 10.81
C ALA A 33 18.56 -3.33 11.72
N ARG A 34 18.37 -3.42 13.04
CA ARG A 34 19.45 -3.42 14.03
C ARG A 34 20.34 -4.64 13.88
N PHE A 35 19.74 -5.82 13.71
CA PHE A 35 20.49 -7.04 13.47
C PHE A 35 21.40 -6.92 12.23
N LYS A 36 20.88 -6.42 11.11
CA LYS A 36 21.67 -6.19 9.89
C LYS A 36 22.78 -5.16 10.08
N LYS A 37 22.56 -4.11 10.88
CA LYS A 37 23.64 -3.18 11.26
C LYS A 37 24.75 -3.90 12.05
N MET A 38 24.41 -4.79 12.98
CA MET A 38 25.39 -5.57 13.74
C MET A 38 26.18 -6.54 12.85
N GLU A 39 25.57 -7.04 11.76
CA GLU A 39 26.27 -7.83 10.73
C GLU A 39 27.17 -6.99 9.81
N GLY A 40 27.25 -5.69 10.00
CA GLY A 40 28.10 -4.78 9.22
C GLY A 40 27.50 -4.28 7.92
N PHE A 41 26.17 -4.39 7.72
CA PHE A 41 25.50 -3.81 6.57
C PHE A 41 25.31 -2.29 6.74
N ASP A 42 25.36 -1.58 5.61
CA ASP A 42 24.84 -0.21 5.50
C ASP A 42 23.31 -0.28 5.35
N VAL A 43 22.61 -0.06 6.46
CA VAL A 43 21.15 -0.27 6.54
C VAL A 43 20.39 1.04 6.34
N ARG A 44 19.45 1.02 5.39
CA ARG A 44 18.40 2.04 5.29
C ARG A 44 17.06 1.43 5.69
N PHE A 45 16.50 1.94 6.78
CA PHE A 45 15.17 1.58 7.27
C PHE A 45 14.22 2.76 7.07
N GLN A 46 13.15 2.55 6.31
CA GLN A 46 12.14 3.54 6.00
C GLN A 46 10.77 3.08 6.47
N THR A 47 10.02 3.99 7.09
CA THR A 47 8.60 3.86 7.43
C THR A 47 7.87 5.11 6.99
N GLY A 48 6.56 5.18 7.17
CA GLY A 48 5.82 6.39 6.78
C GLY A 48 4.32 6.21 6.80
N THR A 49 3.63 7.17 6.19
CA THR A 49 2.16 7.24 6.17
C THR A 49 1.60 7.30 4.76
N ASP A 50 0.44 6.63 4.58
CA ASP A 50 -0.39 6.67 3.38
C ASP A 50 -1.53 7.66 3.60
N GLU A 51 -1.53 8.74 2.81
CA GLU A 51 -2.31 9.94 3.09
C GLU A 51 -3.33 10.26 1.99
N HIS A 52 -3.65 9.30 1.13
CA HIS A 52 -4.63 9.44 0.05
C HIS A 52 -5.77 8.45 0.21
N GLY A 53 -6.87 8.70 -0.51
CA GLY A 53 -8.01 7.80 -0.61
C GLY A 53 -9.28 8.27 0.11
N LEU A 54 -10.38 7.61 -0.24
CA LEU A 54 -11.73 7.97 0.22
C LEU A 54 -11.91 7.80 1.73
N LYS A 55 -11.17 6.91 2.38
CA LYS A 55 -11.24 6.72 3.85
C LYS A 55 -10.81 7.97 4.60
N ILE A 56 -9.71 8.59 4.13
CA ILE A 56 -9.20 9.84 4.72
C ILE A 56 -10.18 10.98 4.47
N GLN A 57 -10.72 11.08 3.23
CA GLN A 57 -11.73 12.09 2.91
C GLN A 57 -12.93 11.96 3.85
N LYS A 58 -13.51 10.75 3.98
CA LYS A 58 -14.66 10.53 4.87
C LYS A 58 -14.34 10.82 6.35
N ALA A 59 -13.16 10.44 6.82
CA ALA A 59 -12.75 10.73 8.19
C ALA A 59 -12.61 12.23 8.44
N ALA A 60 -12.06 12.98 7.49
CA ALA A 60 -11.96 14.44 7.55
C ALA A 60 -13.32 15.13 7.50
N ASP A 61 -14.21 14.66 6.62
CA ASP A 61 -15.59 15.19 6.50
C ASP A 61 -16.38 15.00 7.80
N ASN A 62 -16.26 13.83 8.44
CA ASN A 62 -16.87 13.54 9.75
C ASN A 62 -16.39 14.49 10.86
N LEU A 63 -15.14 14.97 10.74
CA LEU A 63 -14.56 15.93 11.68
C LEU A 63 -14.74 17.39 11.23
N ASN A 64 -15.32 17.60 10.05
CA ASN A 64 -15.51 18.92 9.43
C ASN A 64 -14.19 19.70 9.28
N ILE A 65 -13.13 19.02 8.85
CA ILE A 65 -11.79 19.56 8.58
C ILE A 65 -11.32 19.17 7.19
N LYS A 66 -10.24 19.78 6.70
CA LYS A 66 -9.64 19.40 5.41
C LYS A 66 -8.89 18.07 5.55
N PRO A 67 -8.88 17.20 4.52
CA PRO A 67 -8.11 15.95 4.53
C PRO A 67 -6.64 16.13 4.90
N ILE A 68 -6.00 17.18 4.38
CA ILE A 68 -4.59 17.45 4.67
C ILE A 68 -4.35 17.78 6.14
N ASP A 69 -5.27 18.51 6.79
CA ASP A 69 -5.16 18.86 8.20
C ASP A 69 -5.27 17.60 9.09
N LEU A 70 -6.13 16.64 8.69
CA LEU A 70 -6.21 15.34 9.33
C LEU A 70 -4.91 14.54 9.15
N CYS A 71 -4.38 14.51 7.92
CA CYS A 71 -3.13 13.84 7.60
C CYS A 71 -1.97 14.42 8.42
N ASP A 72 -1.84 15.75 8.48
CA ASP A 72 -0.78 16.41 9.24
C ASP A 72 -0.84 16.06 10.74
N LYS A 73 -2.04 16.08 11.31
CA LYS A 73 -2.27 15.73 12.70
C LYS A 73 -1.90 14.27 12.98
N ASN A 74 -2.46 13.34 12.22
CA ASN A 74 -2.32 11.91 12.50
C ASN A 74 -0.93 11.40 12.12
N SER A 75 -0.37 11.84 10.98
CA SER A 75 1.00 11.50 10.58
C SER A 75 2.02 11.90 11.65
N LYS A 76 1.82 13.03 12.32
CA LYS A 76 2.64 13.45 13.44
C LYS A 76 2.60 12.45 14.60
N VAL A 77 1.43 11.88 14.90
CA VAL A 77 1.29 10.84 15.95
C VAL A 77 2.05 9.56 15.56
N PHE A 78 2.01 9.16 14.29
CA PHE A 78 2.81 8.03 13.79
C PHE A 78 4.31 8.31 13.85
N GLU A 79 4.75 9.51 13.49
CA GLU A 79 6.15 9.92 13.63
C GLU A 79 6.61 9.89 15.09
N ASP A 80 5.78 10.38 16.02
CA ASP A 80 6.10 10.37 17.44
C ASP A 80 6.10 8.96 18.04
N LEU A 81 5.28 8.04 17.49
CA LEU A 81 5.34 6.61 17.83
C LEU A 81 6.73 6.02 17.53
N THR A 82 7.36 6.39 16.41
CA THR A 82 8.72 5.92 16.10
C THR A 82 9.73 6.32 17.16
N LYS A 83 9.60 7.53 17.70
CA LYS A 83 10.45 8.05 18.79
C LYS A 83 10.16 7.35 20.11
N THR A 84 8.87 7.17 20.44
CA THR A 84 8.43 6.49 21.67
C THR A 84 8.92 5.05 21.72
N LEU A 85 8.90 4.34 20.59
CA LEU A 85 9.38 2.97 20.44
C LEU A 85 10.90 2.89 20.22
N ASN A 86 11.60 4.03 20.18
CA ASN A 86 13.04 4.11 19.92
C ASN A 86 13.45 3.36 18.65
N LEU A 87 12.69 3.54 17.57
CA LEU A 87 12.98 2.90 16.28
C LEU A 87 14.22 3.53 15.63
N SER A 88 14.99 2.71 14.92
CA SER A 88 16.22 3.13 14.23
C SER A 88 16.00 3.53 12.77
N ASN A 89 14.75 3.89 12.40
CA ASN A 89 14.45 4.31 11.04
C ASN A 89 15.25 5.56 10.65
N ASN A 90 15.75 5.53 9.40
CA ASN A 90 16.53 6.63 8.83
C ASN A 90 15.63 7.69 8.18
N ASP A 91 14.41 7.29 7.85
CA ASP A 91 13.49 8.11 7.10
C ASP A 91 12.05 7.83 7.49
N PHE A 92 11.22 8.88 7.43
CA PHE A 92 9.78 8.81 7.56
C PHE A 92 9.17 9.50 6.33
N ILE A 93 8.52 8.74 5.45
CA ILE A 93 7.93 9.25 4.21
C ILE A 93 6.43 9.51 4.40
N ARG A 94 5.97 10.63 3.88
CA ARG A 94 4.54 10.93 3.73
C ARG A 94 4.19 10.94 2.26
N THR A 95 3.10 10.31 1.86
CA THR A 95 2.71 10.27 0.43
C THR A 95 2.28 11.63 -0.11
N THR A 96 1.97 12.61 0.78
CA THR A 96 1.70 14.01 0.42
C THR A 96 2.96 14.87 0.28
N GLU A 97 4.14 14.37 0.70
CA GLU A 97 5.39 15.12 0.54
C GLU A 97 5.77 15.30 -0.93
N ARG A 98 6.32 16.46 -1.27
CA ARG A 98 6.78 16.80 -2.60
C ARG A 98 7.73 15.75 -3.19
N ARG A 99 8.68 15.25 -2.42
CA ARG A 99 9.64 14.23 -2.87
C ARG A 99 8.96 12.91 -3.26
N HIS A 100 7.85 12.52 -2.58
CA HIS A 100 7.07 11.35 -2.94
C HIS A 100 6.26 11.61 -4.22
N VAL A 101 5.57 12.75 -4.29
CA VAL A 101 4.78 13.16 -5.47
C VAL A 101 5.65 13.19 -6.72
N GLU A 102 6.83 13.83 -6.65
CA GLU A 102 7.80 13.89 -7.76
C GLU A 102 8.28 12.47 -8.15
N GLY A 103 8.53 11.60 -7.17
CA GLY A 103 8.90 10.21 -7.42
C GLY A 103 7.82 9.43 -8.16
N ALA A 104 6.57 9.55 -7.71
CA ALA A 104 5.41 8.91 -8.33
C ALA A 104 5.18 9.43 -9.76
N GLN A 105 5.22 10.75 -9.95
CA GLN A 105 5.07 11.37 -11.27
C GLN A 105 6.20 10.94 -12.24
N ASN A 106 7.44 10.89 -11.78
CA ASN A 106 8.55 10.41 -12.59
C ASN A 106 8.40 8.95 -13.03
N LEU A 107 7.86 8.08 -12.15
CA LEU A 107 7.56 6.69 -12.51
C LEU A 107 6.43 6.62 -13.53
N TRP A 108 5.34 7.38 -13.30
CA TRP A 108 4.22 7.49 -14.22
C TRP A 108 4.67 7.90 -15.61
N ASP A 109 5.44 8.98 -15.73
CA ASP A 109 5.95 9.47 -16.99
C ASP A 109 6.79 8.43 -17.73
N LYS A 110 7.61 7.65 -17.02
CA LYS A 110 8.39 6.56 -17.60
C LYS A 110 7.50 5.45 -18.15
N LEU A 111 6.48 5.06 -17.39
CA LEU A 111 5.53 4.01 -17.79
C LEU A 111 4.72 4.47 -19.01
N GLN A 112 4.27 5.72 -19.02
CA GLN A 112 3.53 6.30 -20.14
C GLN A 112 4.40 6.40 -21.41
N LYS A 113 5.64 6.88 -21.30
CA LYS A 113 6.61 6.94 -22.42
C LYS A 113 6.92 5.56 -23.00
N ASN A 114 6.85 4.52 -22.18
CA ASN A 114 7.07 3.14 -22.60
C ASN A 114 5.78 2.41 -23.02
N ASP A 115 4.69 3.15 -23.24
CA ASP A 115 3.39 2.60 -23.62
C ASP A 115 2.86 1.51 -22.65
N GLN A 116 3.15 1.66 -21.36
CA GLN A 116 2.71 0.71 -20.34
C GLN A 116 1.41 1.13 -19.64
N ILE A 117 0.93 2.33 -19.90
CA ILE A 117 -0.30 2.89 -19.34
C ILE A 117 -1.23 3.30 -20.47
N TYR A 118 -2.52 2.95 -20.35
CA TYR A 118 -3.57 3.34 -21.27
C TYR A 118 -4.80 3.80 -20.52
N LEU A 119 -5.60 4.66 -21.18
CA LEU A 119 -6.89 5.11 -20.64
C LEU A 119 -7.97 4.16 -21.13
N ASP A 120 -8.81 3.71 -20.21
CA ASP A 120 -9.99 2.88 -20.51
C ASP A 120 -11.11 3.20 -19.55
N GLU A 121 -12.25 2.55 -19.72
CA GLU A 121 -13.42 2.68 -18.86
C GLU A 121 -13.66 1.34 -18.17
N TYR A 122 -13.79 1.38 -16.85
CA TYR A 122 -14.13 0.23 -16.05
C TYR A 122 -15.48 0.43 -15.39
N GLU A 123 -16.31 -0.59 -15.41
CA GLU A 123 -17.59 -0.61 -14.72
C GLU A 123 -17.74 -1.87 -13.88
N GLY A 124 -18.38 -1.74 -12.73
CA GLY A 124 -18.57 -2.87 -11.83
C GLY A 124 -19.15 -2.49 -10.47
N TRP A 125 -19.42 -3.49 -9.67
CA TRP A 125 -19.85 -3.34 -8.29
C TRP A 125 -18.68 -2.93 -7.39
N TYR A 126 -18.71 -1.73 -6.85
CA TYR A 126 -17.64 -1.16 -6.03
C TYR A 126 -18.06 -1.03 -4.57
N SER A 127 -17.24 -1.52 -3.66
CA SER A 127 -17.38 -1.29 -2.23
C SER A 127 -16.43 -0.17 -1.78
N ILE A 128 -17.01 0.93 -1.30
CA ILE A 128 -16.22 2.03 -0.75
C ILE A 128 -15.48 1.61 0.54
N ASN A 129 -16.08 0.70 1.31
CA ASN A 129 -15.48 0.25 2.56
C ASN A 129 -14.25 -0.64 2.34
N ASP A 130 -14.32 -1.51 1.31
CA ASP A 130 -13.24 -2.43 0.96
C ASP A 130 -12.29 -1.83 -0.08
N GLU A 131 -12.65 -0.66 -0.65
CA GLU A 131 -11.91 0.04 -1.72
C GLU A 131 -11.58 -0.88 -2.91
N THR A 132 -12.56 -1.73 -3.29
CA THR A 132 -12.37 -2.72 -4.35
C THR A 132 -13.64 -2.95 -5.17
N PHE A 133 -13.43 -3.42 -6.41
CA PHE A 133 -14.48 -3.92 -7.27
C PHE A 133 -14.73 -5.41 -7.03
N TYR A 134 -15.98 -5.79 -7.10
CA TYR A 134 -16.44 -7.18 -6.96
C TYR A 134 -17.08 -7.67 -8.25
N ASN A 135 -16.83 -8.94 -8.60
CA ASN A 135 -17.68 -9.61 -9.59
C ASN A 135 -19.03 -9.91 -8.96
N GLU A 136 -20.11 -9.86 -9.73
CA GLU A 136 -21.48 -10.13 -9.24
C GLU A 136 -21.60 -11.50 -8.56
N LYS A 137 -20.89 -12.52 -9.07
CA LYS A 137 -20.86 -13.87 -8.50
C LYS A 137 -20.24 -13.96 -7.09
N ASP A 138 -19.42 -12.98 -6.72
CA ASP A 138 -18.73 -12.91 -5.43
C ASP A 138 -19.54 -12.11 -4.39
N LEU A 139 -20.67 -11.52 -4.81
CA LEU A 139 -21.58 -10.76 -3.96
C LEU A 139 -22.64 -11.66 -3.34
N ILE A 140 -23.11 -11.30 -2.16
CA ILE A 140 -24.22 -11.94 -1.47
C ILE A 140 -25.49 -11.09 -1.57
N LYS A 141 -26.65 -11.73 -1.58
CA LYS A 141 -27.93 -11.01 -1.52
C LYS A 141 -28.34 -10.79 -0.08
N GLY A 142 -28.61 -9.55 0.27
CA GLY A 142 -29.20 -9.18 1.55
C GLY A 142 -30.71 -9.51 1.63
N ASP A 143 -31.29 -9.27 2.80
CA ASP A 143 -32.69 -9.63 3.10
C ASP A 143 -33.71 -8.94 2.18
N ASN A 144 -33.39 -7.74 1.69
CA ASN A 144 -34.25 -6.96 0.78
C ASN A 144 -33.88 -7.17 -0.70
N GLY A 145 -33.00 -8.12 -1.02
CA GLY A 145 -32.54 -8.40 -2.39
C GLY A 145 -31.40 -7.48 -2.87
N GLU A 146 -30.93 -6.54 -2.05
CA GLU A 146 -29.74 -5.73 -2.35
C GLU A 146 -28.47 -6.58 -2.40
N LEU A 147 -27.54 -6.19 -3.27
CA LEU A 147 -26.23 -6.83 -3.33
C LEU A 147 -25.29 -6.26 -2.24
N LYS A 148 -24.54 -7.15 -1.60
CA LYS A 148 -23.58 -6.82 -0.55
C LYS A 148 -22.27 -7.57 -0.77
N THR A 149 -21.19 -7.03 -0.22
CA THR A 149 -19.90 -7.74 -0.15
C THR A 149 -20.01 -8.99 0.73
N PRO A 150 -19.09 -9.96 0.64
CA PRO A 150 -19.04 -11.12 1.54
C PRO A 150 -18.96 -10.74 3.03
N THR A 151 -18.46 -9.53 3.31
CA THR A 151 -18.39 -8.97 4.68
C THR A 151 -19.67 -8.24 5.11
N GLY A 152 -20.68 -8.19 4.21
CA GLY A 152 -21.98 -7.54 4.48
C GLY A 152 -22.02 -6.03 4.17
N GLY A 153 -20.96 -5.46 3.62
CA GLY A 153 -20.89 -4.05 3.22
C GLY A 153 -21.72 -3.73 1.97
N PRO A 154 -22.18 -2.47 1.81
CA PRO A 154 -22.90 -2.05 0.60
C PRO A 154 -21.97 -1.98 -0.61
N VAL A 155 -22.56 -2.17 -1.80
CA VAL A 155 -21.89 -1.98 -3.09
C VAL A 155 -22.75 -1.11 -4.00
N ASP A 156 -22.10 -0.28 -4.79
CA ASP A 156 -22.72 0.57 -5.80
C ASP A 156 -22.17 0.20 -7.19
N TRP A 157 -23.03 0.26 -8.24
CA TRP A 157 -22.56 0.13 -9.61
C TRP A 157 -21.91 1.43 -10.05
N ILE A 158 -20.62 1.37 -10.36
CA ILE A 158 -19.83 2.53 -10.75
C ILE A 158 -19.26 2.31 -12.14
N THR A 159 -19.30 3.36 -12.96
CA THR A 159 -18.58 3.43 -14.23
C THR A 159 -17.56 4.56 -14.13
N GLU A 160 -16.29 4.24 -14.31
CA GLU A 160 -15.19 5.19 -14.14
C GLU A 160 -14.19 5.08 -15.30
N LYS A 161 -13.83 6.23 -15.87
CA LYS A 161 -12.66 6.32 -16.76
C LYS A 161 -11.42 6.38 -15.91
N SER A 162 -10.55 5.40 -16.12
CA SER A 162 -9.33 5.31 -15.35
C SER A 162 -8.14 4.90 -16.21
N TYR A 163 -6.95 5.12 -15.70
CA TYR A 163 -5.74 4.63 -16.34
C TYR A 163 -5.42 3.23 -15.87
N PHE A 164 -5.08 2.38 -16.85
CA PHE A 164 -4.74 0.99 -16.62
C PHE A 164 -3.27 0.75 -16.96
N PHE A 165 -2.63 -0.11 -16.17
CA PHE A 165 -1.31 -0.64 -16.46
C PHE A 165 -1.43 -1.95 -17.25
N LYS A 166 -0.61 -2.13 -18.29
CA LYS A 166 -0.60 -3.33 -19.14
C LYS A 166 0.01 -4.53 -18.40
N LEU A 167 -0.57 -4.90 -17.25
CA LEU A 167 -0.03 -5.93 -16.35
C LEU A 167 0.13 -7.29 -17.02
N SER A 168 -0.77 -7.67 -17.91
CA SER A 168 -0.73 -8.97 -18.61
C SER A 168 0.54 -9.16 -19.47
N GLU A 169 1.16 -8.09 -19.94
CA GLU A 169 2.43 -8.18 -20.68
C GLU A 169 3.63 -8.55 -19.79
N TRP A 170 3.46 -8.50 -18.46
CA TRP A 170 4.50 -8.76 -17.49
C TRP A 170 4.49 -10.17 -16.91
N GLY A 171 3.40 -10.93 -17.08
CA GLY A 171 3.24 -12.25 -16.48
C GLY A 171 4.45 -13.16 -16.72
N ASN A 172 4.83 -13.39 -17.98
CA ASN A 172 5.98 -14.25 -18.30
C ASN A 172 7.30 -13.68 -17.74
N LYS A 173 7.51 -12.37 -17.79
CA LYS A 173 8.72 -11.72 -17.24
C LYS A 173 8.83 -11.91 -15.73
N LEU A 174 7.70 -11.82 -15.02
CA LEU A 174 7.63 -12.05 -13.58
C LEU A 174 7.88 -13.52 -13.24
N LEU A 175 7.26 -14.44 -13.94
CA LEU A 175 7.48 -15.88 -13.74
C LEU A 175 8.94 -16.27 -13.97
N ASP A 176 9.59 -15.73 -15.00
CA ASP A 176 11.01 -15.95 -15.27
C ASP A 176 11.89 -15.37 -14.16
N LEU A 177 11.57 -14.15 -13.66
CA LEU A 177 12.25 -13.58 -12.51
C LEU A 177 12.16 -14.48 -11.28
N TYR A 178 10.97 -14.99 -10.97
CA TYR A 178 10.76 -15.82 -9.77
C TYR A 178 11.40 -17.20 -9.88
N ARG A 179 11.48 -17.78 -11.09
CA ARG A 179 12.17 -19.05 -11.36
C ARG A 179 13.67 -18.91 -11.26
N ASN A 180 14.23 -17.83 -11.82
CA ASN A 180 15.67 -17.58 -11.85
C ASN A 180 16.23 -16.98 -10.56
N ASN A 181 15.36 -16.44 -9.68
CA ASN A 181 15.75 -15.85 -8.40
C ASN A 181 14.83 -16.34 -7.27
N SER A 182 15.14 -17.51 -6.73
CA SER A 182 14.35 -18.15 -5.68
C SER A 182 14.26 -17.35 -4.38
N ASP A 183 15.20 -16.42 -4.18
CA ASP A 183 15.26 -15.58 -2.99
C ASP A 183 14.47 -14.28 -3.09
N PHE A 184 13.89 -14.01 -4.27
CA PHE A 184 13.12 -12.78 -4.50
C PHE A 184 11.84 -12.72 -3.68
N ILE A 185 11.18 -13.87 -3.49
CA ILE A 185 9.98 -13.98 -2.64
C ILE A 185 10.20 -15.01 -1.55
N LYS A 186 9.98 -14.64 -0.31
CA LYS A 186 10.09 -15.49 0.88
C LYS A 186 8.88 -15.28 1.82
N PRO A 187 8.48 -16.28 2.58
CA PRO A 187 8.95 -17.68 2.56
C PRO A 187 8.49 -18.44 1.30
N GLU A 188 8.95 -19.69 1.11
CA GLU A 188 8.63 -20.50 -0.08
C GLU A 188 7.12 -20.69 -0.30
N SER A 189 6.34 -20.83 0.77
CA SER A 189 4.87 -20.91 0.69
C SER A 189 4.27 -19.68 -0.03
N LYS A 190 4.77 -18.48 0.28
CA LYS A 190 4.33 -17.25 -0.37
C LYS A 190 4.82 -17.12 -1.81
N ARG A 191 6.02 -17.62 -2.10
CA ARG A 191 6.53 -17.70 -3.47
C ARG A 191 5.63 -18.59 -4.34
N ASN A 192 5.24 -19.75 -3.83
CA ASN A 192 4.36 -20.67 -4.56
C ASN A 192 2.96 -20.07 -4.81
N GLU A 193 2.42 -19.38 -3.80
CA GLU A 193 1.15 -18.64 -3.92
C GLU A 193 1.23 -17.58 -5.03
N VAL A 194 2.28 -16.74 -5.04
CA VAL A 194 2.47 -15.69 -6.05
C VAL A 194 2.66 -16.28 -7.45
N ILE A 195 3.46 -17.35 -7.60
CA ILE A 195 3.67 -18.03 -8.91
C ILE A 195 2.37 -18.60 -9.43
N SER A 196 1.51 -19.13 -8.56
CA SER A 196 0.20 -19.67 -8.95
C SER A 196 -0.80 -18.58 -9.33
N PHE A 197 -0.64 -17.39 -8.79
CA PHE A 197 -1.50 -16.23 -9.07
C PHE A 197 -1.15 -15.54 -10.40
N VAL A 198 0.12 -15.43 -10.76
CA VAL A 198 0.63 -14.78 -12.00
C VAL A 198 0.47 -15.70 -13.20
#